data_e9ca88b959cfe91db0b6977d99208fb2
#
_entry.id   e9ca88b959cfe91db0b6977d99208fb2
#
_cell.length_a   1.000
_cell.length_b   1.000
_cell.length_c   1.000
_cell.angle_alpha   90.00
_cell.angle_beta   90.00
_cell.angle_gamma   90.00
#
_symmetry.space_group_name_H-M   'P 1'
#
loop_
_entity.id
_entity.type
_entity.pdbx_description
1 polymer ?
#
loop_
_entity_poly.entity_id
_entity_poly.type
_entity_poly.pdbx_seq_one_letter_code
_entity_poly.pdbx_strand_id
1 'polypeptide(L)'
;MTCIFLVVLFASCYNAERNCEDFRTGTFEFTYMLDGKEVRSRFVRNDSINIDYVGEHIDTASVSWVNDCEFIMRKLHPSSMRERKAVQVKILTTDENSYTFEYSIVGDNKNKQRGTAVKIE
;
A
#
# COMPACT_ATOMS: atom_id res chain seq x y z
N MET A 1 29.07 20.09 -46.74
CA MET A 1 28.43 20.54 -45.49
C MET A 1 27.65 19.41 -44.88
N THR A 2 28.20 18.82 -43.87
CA THR A 2 27.55 17.70 -43.20
C THR A 2 26.82 18.27 -41.96
N CYS A 3 25.48 18.34 -42.00
CA CYS A 3 24.68 18.66 -40.81
C CYS A 3 24.62 17.43 -39.90
N ILE A 4 25.34 17.48 -38.79
CA ILE A 4 25.22 16.48 -37.76
C ILE A 4 24.01 16.87 -36.95
N PHE A 5 22.90 16.14 -37.15
CA PHE A 5 21.74 16.23 -36.27
C PHE A 5 22.05 15.48 -34.96
N LEU A 6 22.37 16.26 -33.94
CA LEU A 6 22.52 15.72 -32.62
C LEU A 6 21.11 15.44 -32.07
N VAL A 7 20.65 14.20 -32.22
CA VAL A 7 19.42 13.77 -31.56
C VAL A 7 19.73 13.63 -30.06
N VAL A 8 19.44 14.68 -29.33
CA VAL A 8 19.47 14.62 -27.87
C VAL A 8 18.26 13.77 -27.45
N LEU A 9 18.51 12.49 -27.22
CA LEU A 9 17.56 11.63 -26.55
C LEU A 9 17.45 12.12 -25.12
N PHE A 10 16.41 12.92 -24.85
CA PHE A 10 15.99 13.15 -23.48
C PHE A 10 15.42 11.83 -22.98
N ALA A 11 16.26 11.02 -22.35
CA ALA A 11 15.77 9.99 -21.44
C ALA A 11 15.14 10.74 -20.27
N SER A 12 13.85 11.02 -20.38
CA SER A 12 13.08 11.43 -19.21
C SER A 12 13.04 10.22 -18.29
N CYS A 13 13.87 10.25 -17.26
CA CYS A 13 13.66 9.42 -16.10
C CYS A 13 12.32 9.83 -15.52
N TYR A 14 11.28 9.07 -15.85
CA TYR A 14 9.97 9.24 -15.25
C TYR A 14 10.07 8.72 -13.82
N ASN A 15 10.53 9.58 -12.91
CA ASN A 15 10.32 9.38 -11.50
C ASN A 15 8.86 9.72 -11.24
N ALA A 16 8.03 8.68 -11.20
CA ALA A 16 6.68 8.84 -10.72
C ALA A 16 6.78 9.45 -9.32
N GLU A 17 6.38 10.71 -9.17
CA GLU A 17 6.32 11.35 -7.87
C GLU A 17 5.34 10.58 -7.01
N ARG A 18 5.85 10.02 -5.92
CA ARG A 18 5.01 9.34 -4.94
C ARG A 18 4.66 10.34 -3.85
N ASN A 19 3.37 10.67 -3.75
CA ASN A 19 2.84 11.53 -2.70
C ASN A 19 2.33 10.67 -1.54
N CYS A 20 3.21 9.90 -0.94
CA CYS A 20 2.86 8.93 0.10
C CYS A 20 2.25 9.58 1.33
N GLU A 21 2.64 10.81 1.67
CA GLU A 21 2.12 11.55 2.82
C GLU A 21 0.62 11.81 2.71
N ASP A 22 0.09 11.99 1.50
CA ASP A 22 -1.34 12.20 1.28
C ASP A 22 -2.18 10.96 1.62
N PHE A 23 -1.55 9.80 1.70
CA PHE A 23 -2.19 8.52 1.98
C PHE A 23 -1.84 7.96 3.35
N ARG A 24 -1.17 8.74 4.18
CA ARG A 24 -0.77 8.31 5.52
C ARG A 24 -1.97 8.16 6.44
N THR A 25 -2.93 9.05 6.33
CA THR A 25 -4.17 9.04 7.11
C THR A 25 -5.37 9.16 6.19
N GLY A 26 -6.51 8.63 6.62
CA GLY A 26 -7.77 8.75 5.89
C GLY A 26 -8.60 7.48 5.93
N THR A 27 -9.65 7.50 5.14
CA THR A 27 -10.53 6.34 4.93
C THR A 27 -10.34 5.83 3.51
N PHE A 28 -10.16 4.52 3.38
CA PHE A 28 -9.80 3.88 2.12
C PHE A 28 -10.67 2.68 1.83
N GLU A 29 -10.83 2.36 0.55
CA GLU A 29 -11.41 1.11 0.08
C GLU A 29 -10.36 0.27 -0.62
N PHE A 30 -10.38 -1.02 -0.37
CA PHE A 30 -9.51 -2.00 -0.98
C PHE A 30 -10.34 -3.19 -1.44
N THR A 31 -10.16 -3.58 -2.69
CA THR A 31 -10.86 -4.72 -3.29
C THR A 31 -9.87 -5.83 -3.57
N TYR A 32 -10.21 -7.06 -3.18
CA TYR A 32 -9.37 -8.23 -3.43
C TYR A 32 -10.24 -9.43 -3.82
N MET A 33 -9.60 -10.44 -4.41
CA MET A 33 -10.27 -11.68 -4.81
C MET A 33 -10.07 -12.75 -3.75
N LEU A 34 -11.17 -13.35 -3.31
CA LEU A 34 -11.17 -14.47 -2.37
C LEU A 34 -12.06 -15.57 -2.93
N ASP A 35 -11.49 -16.76 -3.21
CA ASP A 35 -12.20 -17.92 -3.76
C ASP A 35 -13.05 -17.58 -5.00
N GLY A 36 -12.49 -16.80 -5.92
CA GLY A 36 -13.13 -16.39 -7.15
C GLY A 36 -14.19 -15.28 -6.99
N LYS A 37 -14.38 -14.77 -5.79
CA LYS A 37 -15.33 -13.68 -5.50
C LYS A 37 -14.58 -12.39 -5.15
N GLU A 38 -15.11 -11.29 -5.63
CA GLU A 38 -14.61 -9.96 -5.28
C GLU A 38 -15.07 -9.59 -3.87
N VAL A 39 -14.10 -9.31 -2.99
CA VAL A 39 -14.36 -8.84 -1.63
C VAL A 39 -13.87 -7.40 -1.52
N ARG A 40 -14.75 -6.54 -0.99
CA ARG A 40 -14.43 -5.14 -0.75
C ARG A 40 -14.26 -4.93 0.75
N SER A 41 -13.10 -4.40 1.14
CA SER A 41 -12.85 -3.98 2.51
C SER A 41 -12.71 -2.47 2.57
N ARG A 42 -13.03 -1.92 3.72
CA ARG A 42 -12.86 -0.51 4.03
C ARG A 42 -11.96 -0.42 5.24
N PHE A 43 -11.01 0.48 5.23
CA PHE A 43 -10.16 0.70 6.38
C PHE A 43 -9.94 2.18 6.66
N VAL A 44 -9.77 2.49 7.93
CA VAL A 44 -9.45 3.82 8.43
C VAL A 44 -8.06 3.76 9.02
N ARG A 45 -7.20 4.67 8.60
CA ARG A 45 -5.83 4.74 9.11
C ARG A 45 -5.52 6.14 9.63
N ASN A 46 -4.95 6.17 10.82
CA ASN A 46 -4.30 7.36 11.36
C ASN A 46 -2.79 7.08 11.51
N ASP A 47 -2.05 7.96 12.14
CA ASP A 47 -0.58 7.84 12.23
C ASP A 47 -0.10 6.56 12.91
N SER A 48 -0.90 5.95 13.77
CA SER A 48 -0.47 4.83 14.61
C SER A 48 -1.35 3.59 14.55
N ILE A 49 -2.56 3.68 13.97
CA ILE A 49 -3.54 2.59 13.97
C ILE A 49 -4.22 2.48 12.62
N ASN A 50 -4.46 1.24 12.20
CA ASN A 50 -5.27 0.90 11.04
C ASN A 50 -6.44 0.02 11.50
N ILE A 51 -7.66 0.40 11.15
CA ILE A 51 -8.88 -0.36 11.48
C ILE A 51 -9.50 -0.85 10.19
N ASP A 52 -9.58 -2.17 10.03
CA ASP A 52 -10.20 -2.82 8.88
C ASP A 52 -11.63 -3.22 9.19
N TYR A 53 -12.54 -2.91 8.26
CA TYR A 53 -13.94 -3.30 8.31
C TYR A 53 -14.23 -4.23 7.14
N VAL A 54 -14.44 -5.50 7.43
CA VAL A 54 -14.78 -6.52 6.42
C VAL A 54 -16.11 -7.17 6.86
N GLY A 55 -17.22 -6.76 6.23
CA GLY A 55 -18.55 -7.16 6.68
C GLY A 55 -18.80 -6.71 8.12
N GLU A 56 -19.12 -7.63 9.01
CA GLU A 56 -19.30 -7.38 10.45
C GLU A 56 -18.00 -7.54 11.25
N HIS A 57 -16.92 -7.92 10.57
CA HIS A 57 -15.64 -8.16 11.20
C HIS A 57 -14.81 -6.88 11.27
N ILE A 58 -14.32 -6.55 12.46
CA ILE A 58 -13.46 -5.38 12.68
C ILE A 58 -12.11 -5.87 13.19
N ASP A 59 -11.04 -5.46 12.54
CA ASP A 59 -9.70 -5.85 12.87
C ASP A 59 -8.81 -4.61 13.03
N THR A 60 -8.09 -4.52 14.12
CA THR A 60 -7.24 -3.36 14.43
C THR A 60 -5.77 -3.77 14.44
N ALA A 61 -4.95 -2.96 13.81
CA ALA A 61 -3.51 -3.16 13.75
C ALA A 61 -2.77 -1.88 14.13
N SER A 62 -1.60 -2.03 14.74
CA SER A 62 -0.69 -0.91 14.92
C SER A 62 0.02 -0.60 13.60
N VAL A 63 0.36 0.66 13.39
CA VAL A 63 1.09 1.13 12.20
C VAL A 63 2.36 1.82 12.65
N SER A 64 3.49 1.38 12.12
CA SER A 64 4.80 2.00 12.37
C SER A 64 5.42 2.38 11.03
N TRP A 65 5.57 3.68 10.78
CA TRP A 65 6.16 4.19 9.54
C TRP A 65 7.69 4.06 9.59
N VAL A 66 8.25 3.38 8.60
CA VAL A 66 9.70 3.21 8.42
C VAL A 66 10.27 4.40 7.66
N ASN A 67 9.53 4.87 6.67
CA ASN A 67 9.78 6.07 5.89
C ASN A 67 8.44 6.58 5.34
N ASP A 68 8.44 7.60 4.50
CA ASP A 68 7.21 8.20 3.98
C ASP A 68 6.33 7.23 3.17
N CYS A 69 6.93 6.18 2.60
CA CYS A 69 6.24 5.26 1.70
C CYS A 69 6.17 3.81 2.21
N GLU A 70 6.72 3.53 3.39
CA GLU A 70 6.73 2.17 3.94
C GLU A 70 6.29 2.17 5.39
N PHE A 71 5.49 1.18 5.75
CA PHE A 71 5.07 0.99 7.13
C PHE A 71 4.93 -0.49 7.47
N ILE A 72 4.96 -0.78 8.76
CA ILE A 72 4.80 -2.12 9.31
C ILE A 72 3.53 -2.14 10.13
N MET A 73 2.69 -3.15 9.91
CA MET A 73 1.47 -3.38 10.66
C MET A 73 1.57 -4.63 11.52
N ARG A 74 1.02 -4.55 12.72
CA ARG A 74 0.87 -5.69 13.63
C ARG A 74 -0.54 -5.73 14.18
N LYS A 75 -1.23 -6.86 14.06
CA LYS A 75 -2.57 -7.03 14.63
C LYS A 75 -2.49 -6.90 16.15
N LEU A 76 -3.41 -6.15 16.74
CA LEU A 76 -3.48 -5.97 18.19
C LEU A 76 -4.08 -7.19 18.90
N HIS A 77 -4.99 -7.90 18.21
CA HIS A 77 -5.67 -9.08 18.75
C HIS A 77 -5.50 -10.26 17.81
N PRO A 78 -4.27 -10.80 17.67
CA PRO A 78 -4.05 -11.93 16.78
C PRO A 78 -4.72 -13.18 17.33
N SER A 79 -5.42 -13.92 16.45
CA SER A 79 -6.11 -15.17 16.79
C SER A 79 -5.30 -16.42 16.45
N SER A 80 -4.14 -16.27 15.83
CA SER A 80 -3.27 -17.37 15.45
C SER A 80 -1.80 -16.96 15.46
N MET A 81 -0.90 -17.93 15.40
CA MET A 81 0.54 -17.67 15.29
C MET A 81 0.88 -16.96 13.98
N ARG A 82 0.15 -17.26 12.91
CA ARG A 82 0.33 -16.60 11.62
C ARG A 82 -0.03 -15.12 11.69
N GLU A 83 -1.11 -14.79 12.38
CA GLU A 83 -1.56 -13.40 12.55
C GLU A 83 -0.66 -12.56 13.46
N ARG A 84 0.19 -13.19 14.26
CA ARG A 84 1.19 -12.49 15.08
C ARG A 84 2.35 -11.94 14.29
N LYS A 85 2.53 -12.42 13.06
CA LYS A 85 3.62 -11.96 12.20
C LYS A 85 3.32 -10.57 11.67
N ALA A 86 4.32 -9.70 11.72
CA ALA A 86 4.21 -8.36 11.19
C ALA A 86 4.11 -8.38 9.66
N VAL A 87 3.36 -7.46 9.11
CA VAL A 87 3.20 -7.25 7.67
C VAL A 87 3.86 -5.93 7.30
N GLN A 88 4.74 -5.96 6.30
CA GLN A 88 5.29 -4.74 5.74
C GLN A 88 4.51 -4.34 4.50
N VAL A 89 4.26 -3.05 4.37
CA VAL A 89 3.54 -2.46 3.25
C VAL A 89 4.40 -1.38 2.63
N LYS A 90 4.57 -1.44 1.33
CA LYS A 90 5.33 -0.45 0.56
C LYS A 90 4.43 0.17 -0.49
N ILE A 91 4.31 1.49 -0.46
CA ILE A 91 3.60 2.25 -1.49
C ILE A 91 4.50 2.33 -2.71
N LEU A 92 4.06 1.78 -3.83
CA LEU A 92 4.83 1.73 -5.08
C LEU A 92 4.58 2.96 -5.95
N THR A 93 3.31 3.32 -6.10
CA THR A 93 2.88 4.48 -6.92
C THR A 93 1.69 5.15 -6.28
N THR A 94 1.50 6.43 -6.55
CA THR A 94 0.33 7.20 -6.09
C THR A 94 -0.31 7.92 -7.26
N ASP A 95 -1.65 8.06 -7.20
CA ASP A 95 -2.47 8.89 -8.06
C ASP A 95 -3.16 9.97 -7.22
N GLU A 96 -4.12 10.71 -7.77
CA GLU A 96 -4.83 11.76 -7.03
C GLU A 96 -5.49 11.26 -5.76
N ASN A 97 -6.18 10.11 -5.85
CA ASN A 97 -6.96 9.57 -4.73
C ASN A 97 -6.75 8.07 -4.51
N SER A 98 -5.70 7.50 -5.09
CA SER A 98 -5.39 6.08 -4.94
C SER A 98 -3.90 5.83 -4.86
N TYR A 99 -3.53 4.67 -4.32
CA TYR A 99 -2.15 4.22 -4.33
C TYR A 99 -2.08 2.72 -4.57
N THR A 100 -1.03 2.31 -5.26
CA THR A 100 -0.70 0.89 -5.45
C THR A 100 0.38 0.51 -4.46
N PHE A 101 0.20 -0.60 -3.79
CA PHE A 101 1.10 -1.05 -2.74
C PHE A 101 1.46 -2.52 -2.90
N GLU A 102 2.59 -2.88 -2.32
CA GLU A 102 3.08 -4.24 -2.19
C GLU A 102 3.14 -4.59 -0.72
N TYR A 103 2.69 -5.78 -0.36
CA TYR A 103 2.70 -6.22 1.02
C TYR A 103 3.17 -7.67 1.15
N SER A 104 3.80 -7.97 2.27
CA SER A 104 4.27 -9.29 2.61
C SER A 104 4.52 -9.38 4.11
N ILE A 105 4.65 -10.61 4.61
CA ILE A 105 5.12 -10.82 5.98
C ILE A 105 6.58 -10.37 6.04
N VAL A 106 6.95 -9.65 7.09
CA VAL A 106 8.33 -9.20 7.30
C VAL A 106 9.28 -10.39 7.28
N GLY A 107 10.31 -10.30 6.44
CA GLY A 107 11.28 -11.37 6.23
C GLY A 107 10.94 -12.36 5.12
N ASP A 108 9.72 -12.31 4.59
CA ASP A 108 9.31 -13.16 3.46
C ASP A 108 9.44 -12.38 2.15
N ASN A 109 10.53 -12.63 1.42
CA ASN A 109 10.80 -11.97 0.14
C ASN A 109 10.19 -12.70 -1.06
N LYS A 110 9.56 -13.86 -0.85
CA LYS A 110 9.04 -14.71 -1.94
C LYS A 110 7.55 -14.54 -2.17
N ASN A 111 6.78 -14.19 -1.15
CA ASN A 111 5.31 -14.15 -1.19
C ASN A 111 4.81 -12.71 -1.09
N LYS A 112 5.24 -11.87 -2.02
CA LYS A 112 4.78 -10.48 -2.11
C LYS A 112 3.50 -10.41 -2.90
N GLN A 113 2.54 -9.64 -2.41
CA GLN A 113 1.27 -9.38 -3.07
C GLN A 113 1.11 -7.89 -3.32
N ARG A 114 0.31 -7.53 -4.30
CA ARG A 114 0.03 -6.14 -4.66
C ARG A 114 -1.45 -5.86 -4.61
N GLY A 115 -1.78 -4.63 -4.32
CA GLY A 115 -3.14 -4.15 -4.33
C GLY A 115 -3.20 -2.65 -4.60
N THR A 116 -4.41 -2.17 -4.82
CA THR A 116 -4.68 -0.73 -4.98
C THR A 116 -5.73 -0.31 -3.97
N ALA A 117 -5.45 0.74 -3.22
CA ALA A 117 -6.39 1.33 -2.28
C ALA A 117 -6.84 2.69 -2.80
N VAL A 118 -8.13 2.98 -2.66
CA VAL A 118 -8.74 4.25 -3.06
C VAL A 118 -9.10 5.03 -1.81
N LYS A 119 -8.63 6.26 -1.72
CA LYS A 119 -8.99 7.16 -0.61
C LYS A 119 -10.37 7.76 -0.87
N ILE A 120 -11.28 7.57 0.06
CA ILE A 120 -12.67 8.05 -0.05
C ILE A 120 -12.97 9.22 0.90
N GLU A 121 -12.15 9.42 1.90
CA GLU A 121 -12.24 10.56 2.83
C GLU A 121 -10.86 10.98 3.35
#